data_aa1813b7e0a9a229e2aa6460126cf015
#
_entry.id   aa1813b7e0a9a229e2aa6460126cf015
#
_cell.length_a   1.000
_cell.length_b   1.000
_cell.length_c   1.000
_cell.angle_alpha   90.00
_cell.angle_beta   90.00
_cell.angle_gamma   90.00
#
_symmetry.space_group_name_H-M   'P 1'
#
loop_
_entity.id
_entity.type
_entity.pdbx_description
1 polymer ?
#
loop_
_entity_poly.entity_id
_entity_poly.type
_entity_poly.pdbx_seq_one_letter_code
_entity_poly.pdbx_strand_id
1 'polypeptide(L)'
;MVLSQTPALEYFSLQNRFVHIAIAFAMTCSAASNALANPPSMYRFIDDRGVVHFSNAPSDPRYQAIKVLRKVNPPGKEAPKRTIPVNYGYDSLIIREAKANGLEPALVKAVIAAESNFSAKAVSHAGAQGLMQLMPKTAAGLGVQDPFEAPQNVSGGSRYLRAMLDRYGDLSRALAAYNAGPKAVDRYRGIPPYPETKAYVKRVLAYYRGYRGDFQR
;
A
#
# COMPACT_ATOMS: atom_id res chain seq x y z
N MET A 1 16.10 -80.13 -14.82
CA MET A 1 16.43 -80.70 -16.12
C MET A 1 16.48 -79.59 -17.11
N VAL A 2 17.72 -79.30 -17.50
CA VAL A 2 18.24 -78.91 -18.81
C VAL A 2 17.83 -77.55 -19.29
N LEU A 3 18.74 -76.54 -19.17
CA LEU A 3 19.73 -76.07 -20.14
C LEU A 3 19.04 -75.47 -21.42
N SER A 4 19.35 -74.39 -21.93
CA SER A 4 20.56 -73.58 -22.17
C SER A 4 20.22 -72.59 -23.27
N GLN A 5 20.78 -71.51 -23.26
CA GLN A 5 21.87 -70.86 -24.00
C GLN A 5 21.39 -69.73 -24.91
N THR A 6 21.99 -68.59 -24.68
CA THR A 6 22.31 -67.56 -25.67
C THR A 6 23.29 -68.11 -26.72
N PRO A 7 23.38 -67.52 -27.91
CA PRO A 7 24.35 -66.45 -28.13
C PRO A 7 23.89 -65.32 -29.07
N ALA A 8 24.36 -64.15 -28.92
CA ALA A 8 25.62 -63.49 -29.32
C ALA A 8 25.71 -63.16 -30.81
N LEU A 9 25.85 -61.82 -31.02
CA LEU A 9 26.63 -61.14 -32.04
C LEU A 9 26.48 -61.54 -33.52
N GLU A 10 26.12 -60.53 -34.29
CA GLU A 10 27.07 -60.11 -35.38
C GLU A 10 26.78 -58.71 -35.91
N TYR A 11 27.83 -57.99 -35.95
CA TYR A 11 28.16 -56.81 -36.70
C TYR A 11 27.83 -57.01 -38.19
N PHE A 12 27.29 -55.97 -38.87
CA PHE A 12 27.80 -55.58 -40.17
C PHE A 12 27.54 -54.12 -40.48
N SER A 13 28.60 -53.44 -40.65
CA SER A 13 28.82 -52.13 -41.27
C SER A 13 28.31 -52.09 -42.71
N LEU A 14 27.81 -50.94 -43.13
CA LEU A 14 28.14 -50.37 -44.43
C LEU A 14 27.63 -48.92 -44.55
N GLN A 15 28.58 -48.13 -44.59
CA GLN A 15 28.78 -46.78 -45.13
C GLN A 15 27.91 -46.34 -46.31
N ASN A 16 27.72 -45.02 -46.27
CA ASN A 16 27.62 -44.06 -47.40
C ASN A 16 26.29 -43.89 -48.13
N ARG A 17 25.66 -42.73 -47.89
CA ARG A 17 25.68 -41.68 -48.95
C ARG A 17 25.18 -40.34 -48.41
N PHE A 18 25.99 -39.33 -48.61
CA PHE A 18 25.75 -37.92 -48.45
C PHE A 18 24.51 -37.45 -49.22
N VAL A 19 23.59 -36.79 -48.56
CA VAL A 19 22.82 -35.69 -49.17
C VAL A 19 22.74 -34.56 -48.13
N HIS A 20 23.53 -33.54 -48.36
CA HIS A 20 23.44 -32.28 -47.64
C HIS A 20 22.13 -31.55 -48.04
N ILE A 21 21.19 -31.49 -47.12
CA ILE A 21 20.17 -30.46 -47.19
C ILE A 21 20.38 -29.59 -45.93
N ALA A 22 21.12 -28.53 -46.13
CA ALA A 22 21.20 -27.43 -45.19
C ALA A 22 19.87 -26.71 -45.16
N ILE A 23 18.97 -27.09 -44.25
CA ILE A 23 17.82 -26.24 -43.91
C ILE A 23 18.34 -25.30 -42.81
N ALA A 24 18.70 -24.11 -43.26
CA ALA A 24 18.95 -23.00 -42.35
C ALA A 24 17.59 -22.62 -41.71
N PHE A 25 17.34 -23.21 -40.53
CA PHE A 25 16.25 -22.72 -39.69
C PHE A 25 16.78 -21.45 -39.01
N ALA A 26 16.51 -20.33 -39.65
CA ALA A 26 16.68 -19.04 -39.00
C ALA A 26 15.69 -18.98 -37.83
N MET A 27 16.17 -19.37 -36.67
CA MET A 27 15.52 -19.04 -35.38
C MET A 27 15.61 -17.53 -35.23
N THR A 28 14.61 -16.82 -35.76
CA THR A 28 14.31 -15.47 -35.29
C THR A 28 13.81 -15.61 -33.88
N CYS A 29 14.75 -15.54 -32.95
CA CYS A 29 14.46 -15.34 -31.54
C CYS A 29 13.85 -13.93 -31.43
N SER A 30 12.55 -13.83 -31.71
CA SER A 30 11.77 -12.67 -31.33
C SER A 30 11.76 -12.62 -29.81
N ALA A 31 12.74 -11.93 -29.26
CA ALA A 31 12.71 -11.52 -27.87
C ALA A 31 11.51 -10.58 -27.74
N ALA A 32 10.33 -11.18 -27.57
CA ALA A 32 9.20 -10.48 -27.01
C ALA A 32 9.63 -10.09 -25.58
N SER A 33 10.22 -8.92 -25.48
CA SER A 33 10.37 -8.23 -24.21
C SER A 33 8.96 -8.00 -23.69
N ASN A 34 8.45 -8.99 -22.94
CA ASN A 34 7.37 -8.76 -22.01
C ASN A 34 7.91 -7.76 -20.97
N ALA A 35 7.90 -6.50 -21.33
CA ALA A 35 7.89 -5.44 -20.35
C ALA A 35 6.62 -5.69 -19.54
N LEU A 36 6.77 -6.39 -18.42
CA LEU A 36 5.80 -6.39 -17.35
C LEU A 36 5.67 -4.93 -16.92
N ALA A 37 4.83 -4.19 -17.63
CA ALA A 37 4.39 -2.89 -17.18
C ALA A 37 3.72 -3.14 -15.84
N ASN A 38 4.44 -2.85 -14.76
CA ASN A 38 3.80 -2.79 -13.46
C ASN A 38 2.60 -1.87 -13.61
N PRO A 39 1.37 -2.33 -13.39
CA PRO A 39 0.22 -1.46 -13.49
C PRO A 39 0.44 -0.27 -12.56
N PRO A 40 0.01 0.92 -12.95
CA PRO A 40 0.15 2.09 -12.10
C PRO A 40 -0.49 1.77 -10.75
N SER A 41 0.29 1.96 -9.68
CA SER A 41 -0.11 1.54 -8.34
C SER A 41 -1.17 2.43 -7.72
N MET A 42 -1.57 3.50 -8.41
CA MET A 42 -2.56 4.46 -7.92
C MET A 42 -3.26 5.15 -9.10
N TYR A 43 -4.56 5.36 -8.93
CA TYR A 43 -5.41 6.08 -9.87
C TYR A 43 -6.10 7.22 -9.14
N ARG A 44 -6.46 8.29 -9.86
CA ARG A 44 -7.26 9.39 -9.32
C ARG A 44 -8.31 9.83 -10.33
N PHE A 45 -9.41 10.39 -9.85
CA PHE A 45 -10.27 11.28 -10.60
C PHE A 45 -10.77 12.42 -9.72
N ILE A 46 -11.23 13.49 -10.35
CA ILE A 46 -11.83 14.64 -9.67
C ILE A 46 -13.30 14.63 -10.06
N ASP A 47 -14.19 14.60 -9.07
CA ASP A 47 -15.64 14.67 -9.34
C ASP A 47 -16.09 16.10 -9.65
N ASP A 48 -17.38 16.24 -10.06
CA ASP A 48 -17.97 17.51 -10.47
C ASP A 48 -18.03 18.56 -9.33
N ARG A 49 -17.77 18.14 -8.10
CA ARG A 49 -17.69 19.00 -6.91
C ARG A 49 -16.25 19.36 -6.54
N GLY A 50 -15.26 18.94 -7.36
CA GLY A 50 -13.84 19.17 -7.13
C GLY A 50 -13.21 18.23 -6.10
N VAL A 51 -13.89 17.15 -5.69
CA VAL A 51 -13.35 16.16 -4.75
C VAL A 51 -12.42 15.22 -5.48
N VAL A 52 -11.21 15.02 -4.94
CA VAL A 52 -10.20 14.13 -5.50
C VAL A 52 -10.35 12.73 -4.93
N HIS A 53 -10.63 11.77 -5.80
CA HIS A 53 -10.76 10.36 -5.46
C HIS A 53 -9.48 9.61 -5.83
N PHE A 54 -9.02 8.72 -4.95
CA PHE A 54 -7.86 7.86 -5.19
C PHE A 54 -8.24 6.38 -5.07
N SER A 55 -7.71 5.53 -5.96
CA SER A 55 -7.91 4.09 -5.93
C SER A 55 -6.67 3.34 -6.41
N ASN A 56 -6.42 2.18 -5.83
CA ASN A 56 -5.45 1.22 -6.35
C ASN A 56 -6.09 0.14 -7.24
N ALA A 57 -7.44 0.07 -7.24
CA ALA A 57 -8.26 -0.84 -8.05
C ALA A 57 -9.48 -0.08 -8.58
N PRO A 58 -9.31 0.78 -9.61
CA PRO A 58 -10.40 1.61 -10.13
C PRO A 58 -11.46 0.75 -10.82
N SER A 59 -12.71 0.96 -10.44
CA SER A 59 -13.88 0.35 -11.11
C SER A 59 -14.65 1.34 -11.99
N ASP A 60 -14.33 2.63 -11.92
CA ASP A 60 -14.97 3.71 -12.66
C ASP A 60 -14.03 4.20 -13.77
N PRO A 61 -14.51 4.34 -15.05
CA PRO A 61 -13.68 4.75 -16.17
C PRO A 61 -13.11 6.17 -16.07
N ARG A 62 -13.61 7.00 -15.16
CA ARG A 62 -13.07 8.36 -14.91
C ARG A 62 -11.74 8.35 -14.18
N TYR A 63 -11.34 7.24 -13.55
CA TYR A 63 -10.06 7.14 -12.91
C TYR A 63 -8.92 7.16 -13.92
N GLN A 64 -8.02 8.09 -13.74
CA GLN A 64 -6.79 8.21 -14.52
C GLN A 64 -5.61 7.66 -13.72
N ALA A 65 -4.78 6.86 -14.37
CA ALA A 65 -3.55 6.37 -13.78
C ALA A 65 -2.65 7.55 -13.40
N ILE A 66 -2.28 7.63 -12.13
CA ILE A 66 -1.23 8.55 -11.73
C ILE A 66 0.08 7.93 -12.21
N LYS A 67 0.68 8.50 -13.27
CA LYS A 67 2.06 8.21 -13.62
C LYS A 67 2.95 8.66 -12.46
N VAL A 68 3.17 7.77 -11.52
CA VAL A 68 4.28 7.93 -10.61
C VAL A 68 5.52 7.77 -11.47
N LEU A 69 6.13 8.88 -11.85
CA LEU A 69 7.45 8.86 -12.47
C LEU A 69 8.39 8.25 -11.44
N ARG A 70 8.51 6.91 -11.47
CA ARG A 70 9.60 6.24 -10.77
C ARG A 70 10.87 6.78 -11.44
N LYS A 71 11.53 7.75 -10.80
CA LYS A 71 12.94 7.97 -11.08
C LYS A 71 13.62 6.63 -10.77
N VAL A 72 13.90 5.87 -11.83
CA VAL A 72 14.77 4.70 -11.72
C VAL A 72 16.15 5.28 -11.40
N ASN A 73 16.51 5.26 -10.12
CA ASN A 73 17.86 5.62 -9.75
C ASN A 73 18.79 4.57 -10.33
N PRO A 74 19.85 4.96 -11.03
CA PRO A 74 20.87 4.02 -11.49
C PRO A 74 21.45 3.27 -10.28
N PRO A 75 21.86 1.99 -10.46
CA PRO A 75 22.41 1.20 -9.38
C PRO A 75 23.60 1.95 -8.75
N GLY A 76 23.54 2.20 -7.45
CA GLY A 76 24.58 2.92 -6.69
C GLY A 76 24.17 4.28 -6.11
N LYS A 77 22.97 4.80 -6.40
CA LYS A 77 22.42 5.98 -5.67
C LYS A 77 21.38 5.51 -4.66
N GLU A 78 21.56 5.91 -3.42
CA GLU A 78 20.61 5.64 -2.33
C GLU A 78 19.17 5.90 -2.80
N ALA A 79 18.26 4.97 -2.46
CA ALA A 79 16.83 5.19 -2.69
C ALA A 79 16.45 6.56 -2.10
N PRO A 80 15.64 7.37 -2.80
CA PRO A 80 15.26 8.68 -2.27
C PRO A 80 14.71 8.47 -0.87
N LYS A 81 15.33 9.13 0.12
CA LYS A 81 14.81 9.19 1.49
C LYS A 81 13.34 9.55 1.34
N ARG A 82 12.44 8.67 1.79
CA ARG A 82 11.00 8.95 1.78
C ARG A 82 10.80 10.26 2.51
N THR A 83 10.50 11.31 1.76
CA THR A 83 10.24 12.63 2.34
C THR A 83 8.98 12.48 3.18
N ILE A 84 9.10 12.78 4.46
CA ILE A 84 7.97 12.87 5.36
C ILE A 84 7.19 14.10 4.93
N PRO A 85 5.87 14.01 4.70
CA PRO A 85 5.08 15.17 4.33
C PRO A 85 5.21 16.28 5.38
N VAL A 86 5.47 17.50 4.95
CA VAL A 86 5.59 18.65 5.85
C VAL A 86 4.36 19.53 5.70
N ASN A 87 3.62 19.70 6.79
CA ASN A 87 2.48 20.60 6.88
C ASN A 87 2.32 21.06 8.33
N TYR A 88 2.38 22.35 8.57
CA TYR A 88 2.22 22.96 9.89
C TYR A 88 0.83 23.60 10.09
N GLY A 89 0.00 23.66 9.04
CA GLY A 89 -1.29 24.36 9.08
C GLY A 89 -2.30 23.73 10.06
N TYR A 90 -2.08 22.49 10.46
CA TYR A 90 -2.96 21.80 11.41
C TYR A 90 -2.30 21.54 12.78
N ASP A 91 -1.07 21.96 13.01
CA ASP A 91 -0.33 21.59 14.22
C ASP A 91 -1.03 22.03 15.51
N SER A 92 -1.59 23.24 15.57
CA SER A 92 -2.36 23.70 16.75
C SER A 92 -3.61 22.83 17.01
N LEU A 93 -4.32 22.42 15.97
CA LEU A 93 -5.44 21.51 16.05
C LEU A 93 -5.00 20.12 16.52
N ILE A 94 -3.93 19.62 15.95
CA ILE A 94 -3.34 18.30 16.28
C ILE A 94 -2.91 18.27 17.74
N ILE A 95 -2.21 19.28 18.21
CA ILE A 95 -1.77 19.38 19.61
C ILE A 95 -2.97 19.35 20.56
N ARG A 96 -4.00 20.16 20.26
CA ARG A 96 -5.21 20.23 21.10
C ARG A 96 -5.91 18.87 21.17
N GLU A 97 -6.19 18.24 20.03
CA GLU A 97 -6.94 16.99 19.99
C GLU A 97 -6.12 15.79 20.50
N ALA A 98 -4.81 15.79 20.26
CA ALA A 98 -3.91 14.79 20.83
C ALA A 98 -3.92 14.87 22.36
N LYS A 99 -3.76 16.07 22.93
CA LYS A 99 -3.81 16.30 24.39
C LYS A 99 -5.14 15.89 24.98
N ALA A 100 -6.25 16.25 24.36
CA ALA A 100 -7.60 15.89 24.82
C ALA A 100 -7.84 14.38 24.88
N ASN A 101 -7.12 13.60 24.05
CA ASN A 101 -7.27 12.15 23.95
C ASN A 101 -6.08 11.36 24.50
N GLY A 102 -5.13 12.00 25.20
CA GLY A 102 -3.95 11.33 25.77
C GLY A 102 -3.07 10.68 24.70
N LEU A 103 -2.93 11.34 23.54
CA LEU A 103 -2.12 10.89 22.42
C LEU A 103 -0.90 11.80 22.24
N GLU A 104 0.18 11.27 21.67
CA GLU A 104 1.29 12.10 21.22
C GLU A 104 0.87 12.87 19.95
N PRO A 105 1.09 14.20 19.88
CA PRO A 105 0.77 15.00 18.68
C PRO A 105 1.45 14.45 17.41
N ALA A 106 2.69 13.98 17.53
CA ALA A 106 3.42 13.36 16.44
C ALA A 106 2.72 12.11 15.87
N LEU A 107 2.03 11.33 16.71
CA LEU A 107 1.28 10.17 16.27
C LEU A 107 0.03 10.57 15.49
N VAL A 108 -0.73 11.55 15.98
CA VAL A 108 -1.92 12.07 15.28
C VAL A 108 -1.51 12.67 13.93
N LYS A 109 -0.43 13.47 13.89
CA LYS A 109 0.14 14.02 12.65
C LYS A 109 0.52 12.93 11.66
N ALA A 110 1.13 11.85 12.13
CA ALA A 110 1.54 10.72 11.30
C ALA A 110 0.35 9.97 10.67
N VAL A 111 -0.74 9.81 11.44
CA VAL A 111 -1.99 9.23 10.93
C VAL A 111 -2.59 10.14 9.85
N ILE A 112 -2.74 11.43 10.09
CA ILE A 112 -3.27 12.41 9.11
C ILE A 112 -2.43 12.39 7.82
N ALA A 113 -1.09 12.38 7.96
CA ALA A 113 -0.19 12.33 6.81
C ALA A 113 -0.34 11.03 6.00
N ALA A 114 -0.56 9.90 6.68
CA ALA A 114 -0.72 8.61 6.04
C ALA A 114 -2.08 8.43 5.39
N GLU A 115 -3.13 9.00 5.97
CA GLU A 115 -4.53 8.88 5.53
C GLU A 115 -4.87 9.81 4.36
N SER A 116 -4.55 11.07 4.47
CA SER A 116 -5.02 12.09 3.54
C SER A 116 -3.92 12.95 2.94
N ASN A 117 -2.66 12.80 3.41
CA ASN A 117 -1.59 13.77 3.11
C ASN A 117 -2.02 15.21 3.41
N PHE A 118 -2.74 15.40 4.54
CA PHE A 118 -3.28 16.68 5.02
C PHE A 118 -4.39 17.28 4.15
N SER A 119 -5.05 16.52 3.31
CA SER A 119 -6.18 16.99 2.53
C SER A 119 -7.49 16.84 3.32
N ALA A 120 -8.07 17.97 3.77
CA ALA A 120 -9.35 17.96 4.50
C ALA A 120 -10.55 17.51 3.63
N LYS A 121 -10.43 17.58 2.31
CA LYS A 121 -11.47 17.17 1.37
C LYS A 121 -11.20 15.81 0.74
N ALA A 122 -10.26 15.02 1.27
CA ALA A 122 -9.95 13.70 0.74
C ALA A 122 -11.13 12.74 0.92
N VAL A 123 -11.41 11.96 -0.12
CA VAL A 123 -12.34 10.82 -0.09
C VAL A 123 -11.64 9.62 -0.67
N SER A 124 -11.62 8.50 0.07
CA SER A 124 -11.07 7.24 -0.45
C SER A 124 -12.08 6.53 -1.36
N HIS A 125 -11.62 5.56 -2.14
CA HIS A 125 -12.49 4.70 -2.96
C HIS A 125 -13.56 3.98 -2.10
N ALA A 126 -13.23 3.62 -0.86
CA ALA A 126 -14.17 2.97 0.06
C ALA A 126 -15.13 3.97 0.73
N GLY A 127 -14.99 5.28 0.47
CA GLY A 127 -15.82 6.33 1.03
C GLY A 127 -15.34 6.87 2.37
N ALA A 128 -14.12 6.60 2.80
CA ALA A 128 -13.53 7.25 3.97
C ALA A 128 -13.25 8.73 3.70
N GLN A 129 -13.44 9.61 4.68
CA GLN A 129 -13.56 11.05 4.47
C GLN A 129 -12.67 11.87 5.40
N GLY A 130 -12.11 12.96 4.86
CA GLY A 130 -11.40 14.00 5.59
C GLY A 130 -9.97 13.65 5.99
N LEU A 131 -9.41 14.47 6.89
CA LEU A 131 -8.00 14.40 7.31
C LEU A 131 -7.58 13.03 7.84
N MET A 132 -8.41 12.41 8.67
CA MET A 132 -8.15 11.12 9.31
C MET A 132 -8.96 9.97 8.69
N GLN A 133 -9.54 10.20 7.52
CA GLN A 133 -10.24 9.20 6.71
C GLN A 133 -11.25 8.36 7.49
N LEU A 134 -12.22 9.03 8.10
CA LEU A 134 -13.29 8.34 8.80
C LEU A 134 -14.32 7.77 7.83
N MET A 135 -14.64 6.50 7.97
CA MET A 135 -15.80 5.91 7.29
C MET A 135 -17.10 6.56 7.79
N PRO A 136 -18.10 6.81 6.93
CA PRO A 136 -19.34 7.50 7.31
C PRO A 136 -20.01 6.92 8.56
N LYS A 137 -20.09 5.59 8.66
CA LYS A 137 -20.66 4.92 9.84
C LYS A 137 -19.82 5.17 11.11
N THR A 138 -18.49 5.21 10.97
CA THR A 138 -17.58 5.49 12.08
C THR A 138 -17.71 6.96 12.50
N ALA A 139 -17.74 7.88 11.54
CA ALA A 139 -17.93 9.31 11.78
C ALA A 139 -19.23 9.59 12.55
N ALA A 140 -20.35 9.00 12.10
CA ALA A 140 -21.63 9.13 12.78
C ALA A 140 -21.60 8.57 14.21
N GLY A 141 -21.00 7.38 14.42
CA GLY A 141 -20.85 6.78 15.74
C GLY A 141 -19.95 7.59 16.69
N LEU A 142 -19.09 8.44 16.15
CA LEU A 142 -18.21 9.35 16.88
C LEU A 142 -18.83 10.77 17.03
N GLY A 143 -20.05 11.01 16.54
CA GLY A 143 -20.69 12.32 16.58
C GLY A 143 -20.05 13.37 15.66
N VAL A 144 -19.35 12.94 14.62
CA VAL A 144 -18.80 13.81 13.57
C VAL A 144 -19.92 14.08 12.57
N GLN A 145 -20.40 15.31 12.52
CA GLN A 145 -21.50 15.73 11.64
C GLN A 145 -21.00 16.06 10.23
N ASP A 146 -19.90 16.78 10.13
CA ASP A 146 -19.23 17.05 8.86
C ASP A 146 -17.78 16.51 8.91
N PRO A 147 -17.51 15.37 8.24
CA PRO A 147 -16.18 14.79 8.21
C PRO A 147 -15.16 15.59 7.36
N PHE A 148 -15.59 16.60 6.62
CA PHE A 148 -14.71 17.51 5.88
C PHE A 148 -14.32 18.75 6.68
N GLU A 149 -14.96 18.97 7.82
CA GLU A 149 -14.60 19.97 8.82
C GLU A 149 -13.41 19.45 9.63
N ALA A 150 -12.25 20.12 9.46
CA ALA A 150 -11.00 19.65 10.05
C ALA A 150 -11.08 19.43 11.58
N PRO A 151 -11.63 20.35 12.39
CA PRO A 151 -11.78 20.15 13.82
C PRO A 151 -12.60 18.93 14.18
N GLN A 152 -13.74 18.71 13.53
CA GLN A 152 -14.61 17.57 13.80
C GLN A 152 -13.93 16.24 13.41
N ASN A 153 -13.28 16.22 12.24
CA ASN A 153 -12.60 15.02 11.74
C ASN A 153 -11.42 14.62 12.61
N VAL A 154 -10.56 15.56 12.97
CA VAL A 154 -9.38 15.28 13.81
C VAL A 154 -9.80 14.89 15.22
N SER A 155 -10.84 15.53 15.78
CA SER A 155 -11.38 15.16 17.08
C SER A 155 -11.93 13.73 17.06
N GLY A 156 -12.80 13.39 16.10
CA GLY A 156 -13.37 12.05 15.98
C GLY A 156 -12.30 10.99 15.70
N GLY A 157 -11.37 11.28 14.79
CA GLY A 157 -10.27 10.37 14.44
C GLY A 157 -9.33 10.11 15.62
N SER A 158 -9.04 11.14 16.42
CA SER A 158 -8.21 11.01 17.63
C SER A 158 -8.89 10.14 18.67
N ARG A 159 -10.20 10.31 18.91
CA ARG A 159 -10.98 9.43 19.80
C ARG A 159 -10.96 7.98 19.30
N TYR A 160 -11.13 7.76 18.01
CA TYR A 160 -11.10 6.42 17.45
C TYR A 160 -9.72 5.78 17.57
N LEU A 161 -8.64 6.54 17.31
CA LEU A 161 -7.27 6.07 17.49
C LEU A 161 -7.00 5.70 18.96
N ARG A 162 -7.45 6.54 19.91
CA ARG A 162 -7.34 6.26 21.35
C ARG A 162 -8.04 4.95 21.71
N ALA A 163 -9.28 4.77 21.26
CA ALA A 163 -10.05 3.56 21.49
C ALA A 163 -9.33 2.29 20.95
N MET A 164 -8.65 2.40 19.80
CA MET A 164 -7.86 1.27 19.27
C MET A 164 -6.62 1.01 20.13
N LEU A 165 -5.95 2.04 20.62
CA LEU A 165 -4.81 1.88 21.52
C LEU A 165 -5.21 1.26 22.85
N ASP A 166 -6.34 1.67 23.42
CA ASP A 166 -6.87 1.11 24.67
C ASP A 166 -7.25 -0.37 24.51
N ARG A 167 -7.83 -0.71 23.35
CA ARG A 167 -8.26 -2.09 23.07
C ARG A 167 -7.10 -3.05 22.88
N TYR A 168 -6.05 -2.64 22.19
CA TYR A 168 -5.00 -3.56 21.77
C TYR A 168 -3.70 -3.44 22.58
N GLY A 169 -3.46 -2.35 23.28
CA GLY A 169 -2.26 -2.11 24.08
C GLY A 169 -0.94 -2.01 23.29
N ASP A 170 -0.97 -2.35 22.00
CA ASP A 170 0.18 -2.33 21.09
C ASP A 170 -0.08 -1.37 19.93
N LEU A 171 0.85 -0.46 19.68
CA LEU A 171 0.70 0.58 18.68
C LEU A 171 0.51 0.01 17.27
N SER A 172 1.24 -1.04 16.91
CA SER A 172 1.15 -1.61 15.56
C SER A 172 -0.20 -2.29 15.33
N ARG A 173 -0.73 -3.00 16.35
CA ARG A 173 -2.08 -3.59 16.30
C ARG A 173 -3.17 -2.54 16.30
N ALA A 174 -3.02 -1.48 17.09
CA ALA A 174 -3.96 -0.36 17.11
C ALA A 174 -4.04 0.34 15.75
N LEU A 175 -2.90 0.60 15.11
CA LEU A 175 -2.84 1.17 13.76
C LEU A 175 -3.44 0.22 12.71
N ALA A 176 -3.19 -1.09 12.84
CA ALA A 176 -3.81 -2.08 11.96
C ALA A 176 -5.34 -2.11 12.14
N ALA A 177 -5.83 -1.98 13.38
CA ALA A 177 -7.25 -1.92 13.68
C ALA A 177 -7.89 -0.61 13.20
N TYR A 178 -7.17 0.49 13.28
CA TYR A 178 -7.61 1.76 12.73
C TYR A 178 -7.87 1.65 11.21
N ASN A 179 -6.94 1.06 10.48
CA ASN A 179 -7.02 0.93 9.02
C ASN A 179 -7.94 -0.21 8.55
N ALA A 180 -7.78 -1.42 9.08
CA ALA A 180 -8.51 -2.61 8.61
C ALA A 180 -9.78 -2.92 9.40
N GLY A 181 -10.02 -2.17 10.47
CA GLY A 181 -11.09 -2.42 11.43
C GLY A 181 -10.73 -3.46 12.50
N PRO A 182 -11.28 -3.30 13.72
CA PRO A 182 -10.98 -4.18 14.87
C PRO A 182 -11.32 -5.66 14.61
N LYS A 183 -12.42 -5.94 13.91
CA LYS A 183 -12.81 -7.33 13.58
C LYS A 183 -11.73 -8.09 12.80
N ALA A 184 -10.97 -7.40 11.93
CA ALA A 184 -9.88 -8.02 11.19
C ALA A 184 -8.72 -8.37 12.12
N VAL A 185 -8.32 -7.44 12.99
CA VAL A 185 -7.24 -7.67 13.97
C VAL A 185 -7.61 -8.77 14.96
N ASP A 186 -8.85 -8.83 15.41
CA ASP A 186 -9.36 -9.90 16.29
C ASP A 186 -9.30 -11.27 15.60
N ARG A 187 -9.79 -11.35 14.35
CA ARG A 187 -9.78 -12.60 13.55
C ARG A 187 -8.37 -13.16 13.38
N TYR A 188 -7.41 -12.31 13.06
CA TYR A 188 -6.03 -12.72 12.84
C TYR A 188 -5.17 -12.70 14.10
N ARG A 189 -5.73 -12.30 15.26
CA ARG A 189 -5.02 -12.14 16.55
C ARG A 189 -3.76 -11.30 16.42
N GLY A 190 -3.75 -10.33 15.51
CA GLY A 190 -2.60 -9.49 15.18
C GLY A 190 -2.83 -8.68 13.91
N ILE A 191 -1.74 -8.19 13.31
CA ILE A 191 -1.82 -7.44 12.05
C ILE A 191 -2.31 -8.38 10.94
N PRO A 192 -3.46 -8.08 10.29
CA PRO A 192 -3.98 -8.91 9.21
C PRO A 192 -2.97 -9.04 8.06
N PRO A 193 -2.96 -10.15 7.30
CA PRO A 193 -2.04 -10.36 6.19
C PRO A 193 -2.38 -9.52 4.96
N TYR A 194 -3.11 -8.43 5.13
CA TYR A 194 -3.48 -7.51 4.07
C TYR A 194 -2.27 -6.62 3.68
N PRO A 195 -1.83 -6.64 2.41
CA PRO A 195 -0.69 -5.84 1.96
C PRO A 195 -0.84 -4.35 2.27
N GLU A 196 -2.05 -3.81 2.09
CA GLU A 196 -2.38 -2.41 2.37
C GLU A 196 -2.18 -2.08 3.86
N THR A 197 -2.76 -2.87 4.76
CA THR A 197 -2.67 -2.65 6.20
C THR A 197 -1.24 -2.74 6.70
N LYS A 198 -0.46 -3.72 6.23
CA LYS A 198 0.96 -3.84 6.56
C LYS A 198 1.76 -2.61 6.09
N ALA A 199 1.48 -2.14 4.86
CA ALA A 199 2.12 -0.94 4.32
C ALA A 199 1.71 0.32 5.10
N TYR A 200 0.45 0.41 5.50
CA TYR A 200 -0.09 1.49 6.32
C TYR A 200 0.62 1.58 7.67
N VAL A 201 0.64 0.49 8.44
CA VAL A 201 1.32 0.44 9.75
C VAL A 201 2.78 0.88 9.62
N LYS A 202 3.50 0.33 8.65
CA LYS A 202 4.90 0.69 8.39
C LYS A 202 5.06 2.18 8.05
N ARG A 203 4.14 2.75 7.26
CA ARG A 203 4.15 4.16 6.86
C ARG A 203 3.90 5.08 8.04
N VAL A 204 2.84 4.81 8.84
CA VAL A 204 2.53 5.63 10.02
C VAL A 204 3.66 5.61 11.03
N LEU A 205 4.24 4.45 11.33
CA LEU A 205 5.37 4.34 12.25
C LEU A 205 6.61 5.10 11.75
N ALA A 206 6.84 5.13 10.44
CA ALA A 206 7.94 5.91 9.87
C ALA A 206 7.69 7.42 10.00
N TYR A 207 6.48 7.88 9.72
CA TYR A 207 6.09 9.29 9.88
C TYR A 207 6.11 9.73 11.35
N TYR A 208 5.59 8.89 12.23
CA TYR A 208 5.58 9.14 13.67
C TYR A 208 7.00 9.38 14.21
N ARG A 209 7.96 8.52 13.86
CA ARG A 209 9.36 8.73 14.25
C ARG A 209 9.93 10.05 13.72
N GLY A 210 9.55 10.43 12.51
CA GLY A 210 10.02 11.66 11.89
C GLY A 210 9.42 12.92 12.52
N TYR A 211 8.14 12.90 12.90
CA TYR A 211 7.46 14.06 13.48
C TYR A 211 7.73 14.28 14.97
N ARG A 212 8.34 13.32 15.67
CA ARG A 212 8.59 13.48 17.13
C ARG A 212 9.40 14.76 17.46
N GLY A 213 10.32 15.13 16.59
CA GLY A 213 11.09 16.36 16.76
C GLY A 213 10.29 17.66 16.59
N ASP A 214 9.16 17.62 15.88
CA ASP A 214 8.33 18.80 15.61
C ASP A 214 7.65 19.33 16.88
N PHE A 215 7.44 18.49 17.89
CA PHE A 215 6.65 18.77 19.09
C PHE A 215 7.47 18.72 20.40
N GLN A 216 8.79 18.66 20.31
CA GLN A 216 9.68 18.58 21.48
C GLN A 216 10.23 19.96 21.94
N ARG A 217 9.69 21.07 21.39
CA ARG A 217 10.12 22.43 21.74
C ARG A 217 9.28 23.03 22.85
#